data_999ecfb29cf494cf7479104a23f68d67
#
_entry.id   999ecfb29cf494cf7479104a23f68d67
#
_cell.length_a   1.000
_cell.length_b   1.000
_cell.length_c   1.000
_cell.angle_alpha   90.00
_cell.angle_beta   90.00
_cell.angle_gamma   90.00
#
_symmetry.space_group_name_H-M   'P 1'
#
loop_
_entity.id
_entity.type
_entity.pdbx_description
1 polymer ?
#
loop_
_entity_poly.entity_id
_entity_poly.type
_entity_poly.pdbx_seq_one_letter_code
_entity_poly.pdbx_strand_id
1 'polypeptide(L)'
;MSMKQKLARWKEQLASRASVQEERPGVLFEEQQEKEVPFLDEWQKKHVQPFFFDGDYCLIREVVYPLDYQHGRYRLGEFHHIHARWQDASFTHPLSSKGHEASDLFFFDTETTGLSGGTGHVIFLLGHARVYEDRVVVRQHFLPHPGAEVALYQSFLSEVDYTTLVTYNGKAFDWPKVKTRHTLIRDAVPKLPGFGHFDLYHASRRMWKQKLESVRLSNVEKEILQIEREEDVPGFLAPMMYMDFLSAPHPDRIFPVFLHNELDVLSLICLYIHLSKQLLEAPQLKDAFEQLETARWLETLGETNAAKNVYERVIEKETKESWQAKWQLSLLYKKEKRYEKAVDIWKELWQHGSDTWKMKAGVELAKAYEHYFRDAHMAHHYAINVYERWKTLSRSYKQRNTTQELELIRRIERLQRKLNH
;
A
#
# COMPACT_ATOMS: atom_id res chain seq x y z
N MET A 1 -20.03 1.86 -47.41
CA MET A 1 -20.76 0.67 -46.91
C MET A 1 -21.31 0.96 -45.54
N SER A 2 -22.62 0.92 -45.36
CA SER A 2 -23.23 1.18 -44.06
C SER A 2 -23.00 0.03 -43.07
N MET A 3 -23.01 0.35 -41.79
CA MET A 3 -22.81 -0.63 -40.71
C MET A 3 -23.79 -1.80 -40.75
N LYS A 4 -25.04 -1.57 -41.27
CA LYS A 4 -26.01 -2.60 -41.54
C LYS A 4 -25.59 -3.62 -42.63
N GLN A 5 -24.88 -3.17 -43.65
CA GLN A 5 -24.36 -4.04 -44.72
C GLN A 5 -23.18 -4.93 -44.26
N LYS A 6 -22.37 -4.41 -43.31
CA LYS A 6 -21.31 -5.23 -42.69
C LYS A 6 -21.86 -6.30 -41.77
N LEU A 7 -22.92 -6.00 -41.01
CA LEU A 7 -23.59 -6.95 -40.12
C LEU A 7 -24.35 -8.03 -40.92
N ALA A 8 -24.94 -7.69 -42.07
CA ALA A 8 -25.62 -8.68 -42.92
C ALA A 8 -24.62 -9.68 -43.51
N ARG A 9 -23.47 -9.19 -44.01
CA ARG A 9 -22.38 -10.06 -44.51
C ARG A 9 -21.78 -10.97 -43.44
N TRP A 10 -21.69 -10.49 -42.20
CA TRP A 10 -21.21 -11.28 -41.06
C TRP A 10 -22.20 -12.38 -40.67
N LYS A 11 -23.51 -12.09 -40.71
CA LYS A 11 -24.58 -13.09 -40.49
C LYS A 11 -24.60 -14.16 -41.58
N GLU A 12 -24.40 -13.82 -42.84
CA GLU A 12 -24.29 -14.79 -43.93
C GLU A 12 -23.06 -15.70 -43.81
N GLN A 13 -21.91 -15.15 -43.39
CA GLN A 13 -20.71 -15.95 -43.12
C GLN A 13 -20.84 -16.88 -41.94
N LEU A 14 -21.60 -16.49 -40.90
CA LEU A 14 -21.92 -17.39 -39.77
C LEU A 14 -22.94 -18.47 -40.14
N ALA A 15 -23.93 -18.15 -40.96
CA ALA A 15 -24.93 -19.13 -41.43
C ALA A 15 -24.33 -20.18 -42.38
N SER A 16 -23.37 -19.80 -43.24
CA SER A 16 -22.67 -20.74 -44.12
C SER A 16 -21.68 -21.66 -43.39
N ARG A 17 -21.25 -21.30 -42.19
CA ARG A 17 -20.46 -22.18 -41.31
C ARG A 17 -21.30 -23.17 -40.49
N ALA A 18 -22.58 -22.90 -40.31
CA ALA A 18 -23.49 -23.74 -39.54
C ALA A 18 -24.13 -24.89 -40.34
N SER A 19 -23.96 -24.97 -41.66
CA SER A 19 -24.61 -25.95 -42.55
C SER A 19 -23.70 -27.09 -43.03
N VAL A 20 -22.50 -27.23 -42.49
CA VAL A 20 -21.66 -28.41 -42.72
C VAL A 20 -21.73 -29.31 -41.49
N GLN A 21 -22.76 -30.12 -41.38
CA GLN A 21 -22.74 -31.31 -40.53
C GLN A 21 -21.93 -32.36 -41.26
N GLU A 22 -20.65 -32.41 -41.04
CA GLU A 22 -19.82 -33.58 -41.32
C GLU A 22 -19.86 -34.53 -40.13
N GLU A 23 -20.12 -35.79 -40.38
CA GLU A 23 -20.02 -36.92 -39.47
C GLU A 23 -18.67 -36.84 -38.73
N ARG A 24 -18.70 -36.82 -37.42
CA ARG A 24 -17.51 -36.86 -36.59
C ARG A 24 -16.85 -38.23 -36.76
N PRO A 25 -15.67 -38.35 -37.36
CA PRO A 25 -14.85 -39.54 -37.22
C PRO A 25 -14.51 -39.68 -35.73
N GLY A 26 -14.46 -40.93 -35.24
CA GLY A 26 -14.15 -41.22 -33.86
C GLY A 26 -12.89 -40.45 -33.41
N VAL A 27 -13.00 -39.77 -32.29
CA VAL A 27 -11.90 -39.06 -31.64
C VAL A 27 -10.88 -40.15 -31.31
N LEU A 28 -9.87 -40.33 -32.16
CA LEU A 28 -8.60 -40.87 -31.76
C LEU A 28 -8.04 -39.85 -30.75
N PHE A 29 -7.89 -40.26 -29.49
CA PHE A 29 -7.05 -39.51 -28.54
C PHE A 29 -5.66 -39.50 -29.16
N GLU A 30 -5.32 -38.44 -29.90
CA GLU A 30 -3.92 -38.11 -30.17
C GLU A 30 -3.31 -37.97 -28.79
N GLU A 31 -2.33 -38.81 -28.44
CA GLU A 31 -1.41 -38.55 -27.38
C GLU A 31 -0.86 -37.15 -27.63
N GLN A 32 -1.32 -36.15 -26.85
CA GLN A 32 -0.79 -34.80 -26.93
C GLN A 32 0.69 -34.92 -26.61
N GLN A 33 1.53 -34.84 -27.64
CA GLN A 33 2.98 -34.74 -27.44
C GLN A 33 3.22 -33.48 -26.59
N GLU A 34 3.71 -33.69 -25.37
CA GLU A 34 4.13 -32.58 -24.52
C GLU A 34 5.16 -31.75 -25.29
N LYS A 35 4.93 -30.44 -25.35
CA LYS A 35 5.85 -29.52 -26.01
C LYS A 35 7.24 -29.65 -25.38
N GLU A 36 8.27 -29.74 -26.20
CA GLU A 36 9.65 -29.71 -25.73
C GLU A 36 9.97 -28.36 -25.08
N VAL A 37 10.54 -28.40 -23.87
CA VAL A 37 10.96 -27.19 -23.13
C VAL A 37 12.42 -26.89 -23.47
N PRO A 38 12.72 -25.80 -24.20
CA PRO A 38 14.09 -25.44 -24.53
C PRO A 38 14.92 -25.17 -23.27
N PHE A 39 16.17 -25.70 -23.24
CA PHE A 39 17.10 -25.51 -22.13
C PHE A 39 16.60 -26.02 -20.75
N LEU A 40 15.84 -27.12 -20.74
CA LEU A 40 15.22 -27.65 -19.52
C LEU A 40 16.25 -27.89 -18.40
N ASP A 41 17.40 -28.48 -18.71
CA ASP A 41 18.46 -28.75 -17.75
C ASP A 41 18.99 -27.45 -17.08
N GLU A 42 19.03 -26.36 -17.82
CA GLU A 42 19.49 -25.07 -17.31
C GLU A 42 18.43 -24.40 -16.46
N TRP A 43 17.16 -24.55 -16.81
CA TRP A 43 16.03 -24.13 -15.97
C TRP A 43 16.01 -24.89 -14.64
N GLN A 44 16.22 -26.23 -14.70
CA GLN A 44 16.25 -27.07 -13.48
C GLN A 44 17.39 -26.69 -12.53
N LYS A 45 18.57 -26.34 -13.04
CA LYS A 45 19.67 -25.79 -12.22
C LYS A 45 19.31 -24.51 -11.48
N LYS A 46 18.31 -23.76 -11.98
CA LYS A 46 17.79 -22.54 -11.37
C LYS A 46 16.51 -22.77 -10.53
N HIS A 47 16.21 -24.03 -10.21
CA HIS A 47 14.99 -24.45 -9.49
C HIS A 47 13.69 -24.15 -10.22
N VAL A 48 13.72 -24.15 -11.55
CA VAL A 48 12.56 -23.93 -12.41
C VAL A 48 12.14 -25.25 -13.04
N GLN A 49 10.83 -25.55 -12.97
CA GLN A 49 10.21 -26.76 -13.53
C GLN A 49 9.06 -26.37 -14.46
N PRO A 50 8.81 -27.13 -15.54
CA PRO A 50 7.66 -26.93 -16.38
C PRO A 50 6.37 -27.46 -15.72
N PHE A 51 5.29 -26.73 -15.93
CA PHE A 51 3.93 -27.17 -15.63
C PHE A 51 3.15 -27.25 -16.94
N PHE A 52 2.78 -28.46 -17.34
CA PHE A 52 2.06 -28.70 -18.59
C PHE A 52 0.54 -28.66 -18.37
N PHE A 53 -0.14 -27.96 -19.26
CA PHE A 53 -1.58 -27.89 -19.28
C PHE A 53 -2.12 -27.55 -20.67
N ASP A 54 -3.13 -28.27 -21.13
CA ASP A 54 -3.84 -28.06 -22.40
C ASP A 54 -2.90 -27.96 -23.63
N GLY A 55 -1.90 -28.87 -23.70
CA GLY A 55 -0.95 -28.96 -24.80
C GLY A 55 0.10 -27.83 -24.83
N ASP A 56 0.18 -27.03 -23.77
CA ASP A 56 1.19 -25.99 -23.60
C ASP A 56 1.82 -26.06 -22.18
N TYR A 57 2.74 -25.17 -21.84
CA TYR A 57 3.39 -25.14 -20.53
C TYR A 57 3.67 -23.72 -20.04
N CYS A 58 3.71 -23.56 -18.73
CA CYS A 58 4.40 -22.45 -18.07
C CYS A 58 5.58 -22.97 -17.26
N LEU A 59 6.43 -22.07 -16.78
CA LEU A 59 7.58 -22.43 -15.96
C LEU A 59 7.34 -21.97 -14.52
N ILE A 60 7.55 -22.87 -13.56
CA ILE A 60 7.37 -22.58 -12.13
C ILE A 60 8.73 -22.65 -11.44
N ARG A 61 9.05 -21.60 -10.70
CA ARG A 61 10.19 -21.60 -9.77
C ARG A 61 9.67 -21.56 -8.35
N GLU A 62 10.20 -22.43 -7.48
CA GLU A 62 9.89 -22.44 -6.07
C GLU A 62 11.17 -22.32 -5.25
N VAL A 63 11.16 -21.41 -4.28
CA VAL A 63 12.27 -21.22 -3.34
C VAL A 63 11.72 -21.22 -1.93
N VAL A 64 12.37 -21.98 -1.07
CA VAL A 64 12.00 -22.14 0.35
C VAL A 64 13.00 -21.39 1.21
N TYR A 65 12.51 -20.51 2.05
CA TYR A 65 13.29 -19.75 3.01
C TYR A 65 13.00 -20.22 4.43
N PRO A 66 14.03 -20.42 5.27
CA PRO A 66 13.83 -20.67 6.69
C PRO A 66 13.33 -19.40 7.39
N LEU A 67 12.61 -19.55 8.50
CA LEU A 67 12.04 -18.42 9.23
C LEU A 67 13.08 -17.46 9.82
N ASP A 68 14.30 -17.93 10.06
CA ASP A 68 15.43 -17.13 10.55
C ASP A 68 16.19 -16.40 9.43
N TYR A 69 15.79 -16.59 8.17
CA TYR A 69 16.35 -15.83 7.04
C TYR A 69 16.19 -14.33 7.26
N GLN A 70 17.32 -13.63 7.22
CA GLN A 70 17.37 -12.18 7.41
C GLN A 70 17.20 -11.47 6.07
N HIS A 71 16.14 -10.65 5.95
CA HIS A 71 15.94 -9.77 4.80
C HIS A 71 15.87 -8.32 5.26
N GLY A 72 16.94 -7.56 4.99
CA GLY A 72 17.13 -6.25 5.59
C GLY A 72 17.16 -6.31 7.12
N ARG A 73 16.37 -5.49 7.77
CA ARG A 73 16.32 -5.39 9.24
C ARG A 73 15.45 -6.46 9.93
N TYR A 74 14.74 -7.30 9.18
CA TYR A 74 13.80 -8.28 9.73
C TYR A 74 14.18 -9.72 9.38
N ARG A 75 13.89 -10.64 10.31
CA ARG A 75 13.79 -12.06 9.99
C ARG A 75 12.37 -12.38 9.55
N LEU A 76 12.23 -13.25 8.56
CA LEU A 76 10.90 -13.58 8.00
C LEU A 76 9.95 -14.14 9.06
N GLY A 77 10.44 -14.91 10.02
CA GLY A 77 9.66 -15.49 11.12
C GLY A 77 9.07 -14.47 12.11
N GLU A 78 9.55 -13.22 12.12
CA GLU A 78 8.93 -12.16 12.91
C GLU A 78 7.46 -11.88 12.49
N PHE A 79 7.09 -12.32 11.29
CA PHE A 79 5.72 -12.29 10.81
C PHE A 79 4.76 -13.01 11.76
N HIS A 80 5.12 -14.19 12.30
CA HIS A 80 4.26 -14.94 13.22
C HIS A 80 3.98 -14.17 14.52
N HIS A 81 5.00 -13.50 15.06
CA HIS A 81 4.81 -12.65 16.22
C HIS A 81 3.83 -11.51 15.95
N ILE A 82 3.96 -10.85 14.81
CA ILE A 82 3.07 -9.76 14.40
C ILE A 82 1.65 -10.27 14.13
N HIS A 83 1.54 -11.41 13.44
CA HIS A 83 0.25 -12.04 13.16
C HIS A 83 -0.50 -12.39 14.47
N ALA A 84 0.18 -13.02 15.44
CA ALA A 84 -0.40 -13.31 16.76
C ALA A 84 -0.86 -12.04 17.48
N ARG A 85 -0.08 -10.97 17.44
CA ARG A 85 -0.47 -9.69 18.05
C ARG A 85 -1.67 -9.03 17.38
N TRP A 86 -1.87 -9.23 16.08
CA TRP A 86 -3.10 -8.78 15.42
C TRP A 86 -4.33 -9.55 15.92
N GLN A 87 -4.22 -10.85 16.24
CA GLN A 87 -5.35 -11.60 16.80
C GLN A 87 -5.83 -11.00 18.13
N ASP A 88 -4.88 -10.49 18.95
CA ASP A 88 -5.16 -9.89 20.26
C ASP A 88 -5.48 -8.38 20.19
N ALA A 89 -5.36 -7.75 19.04
CA ALA A 89 -5.56 -6.31 18.91
C ALA A 89 -6.99 -5.88 19.27
N SER A 90 -7.10 -4.84 20.11
CA SER A 90 -8.37 -4.27 20.57
C SER A 90 -8.97 -3.23 19.62
N PHE A 91 -8.26 -2.86 18.56
CA PHE A 91 -8.69 -1.88 17.56
C PHE A 91 -8.74 -2.50 16.17
N THR A 92 -9.54 -1.90 15.28
CA THR A 92 -9.67 -2.31 13.88
C THR A 92 -8.74 -1.49 12.99
N HIS A 93 -8.11 -2.17 12.02
CA HIS A 93 -7.22 -1.50 11.09
C HIS A 93 -7.26 -2.17 9.71
N PRO A 94 -7.17 -1.42 8.58
CA PRO A 94 -7.18 -1.99 7.23
C PRO A 94 -6.04 -2.98 6.92
N LEU A 95 -4.97 -2.99 7.71
CA LEU A 95 -3.86 -3.96 7.59
C LEU A 95 -3.96 -5.09 8.63
N SER A 96 -5.04 -5.15 9.41
CA SER A 96 -5.19 -6.19 10.44
C SER A 96 -5.39 -7.56 9.81
N SER A 97 -4.53 -8.51 10.20
CA SER A 97 -4.70 -9.92 9.87
C SER A 97 -5.59 -10.68 10.86
N LYS A 98 -6.33 -9.96 11.71
CA LYS A 98 -7.24 -10.58 12.67
C LYS A 98 -8.32 -11.39 11.96
N GLY A 99 -8.47 -12.65 12.38
CA GLY A 99 -9.42 -13.57 11.80
C GLY A 99 -8.94 -14.30 10.52
N HIS A 100 -7.67 -14.10 10.13
CA HIS A 100 -7.02 -14.84 9.07
C HIS A 100 -5.97 -15.78 9.67
N GLU A 101 -5.70 -16.89 8.99
CA GLU A 101 -4.51 -17.71 9.25
C GLU A 101 -3.25 -16.99 8.71
N ALA A 102 -2.09 -17.36 9.23
CA ALA A 102 -0.82 -16.78 8.76
C ALA A 102 -0.61 -17.00 7.26
N SER A 103 -0.92 -18.19 6.78
CA SER A 103 -0.81 -18.60 5.37
C SER A 103 -1.88 -18.02 4.46
N ASP A 104 -2.92 -17.37 5.00
CA ASP A 104 -3.95 -16.68 4.20
C ASP A 104 -3.44 -15.39 3.57
N LEU A 105 -2.38 -14.79 4.15
CA LEU A 105 -1.77 -13.59 3.59
C LEU A 105 -0.89 -13.98 2.40
N PHE A 106 -1.30 -13.52 1.24
CA PHE A 106 -0.70 -13.84 -0.05
C PHE A 106 0.06 -12.61 -0.56
N PHE A 107 1.39 -12.61 -0.35
CA PHE A 107 2.28 -11.53 -0.78
C PHE A 107 2.53 -11.66 -2.27
N PHE A 108 2.18 -10.66 -3.06
CA PHE A 108 2.03 -10.79 -4.49
C PHE A 108 2.58 -9.60 -5.26
N ASP A 109 3.31 -9.90 -6.34
CA ASP A 109 3.85 -8.92 -7.28
C ASP A 109 3.87 -9.48 -8.70
N THR A 110 3.85 -8.62 -9.74
CA THR A 110 3.80 -9.04 -11.15
C THR A 110 4.74 -8.27 -12.04
N GLU A 111 5.31 -9.00 -13.04
CA GLU A 111 6.03 -8.37 -14.14
C GLU A 111 5.20 -8.41 -15.43
N THR A 112 5.17 -7.28 -16.12
CA THR A 112 4.30 -7.10 -17.30
C THR A 112 5.04 -6.46 -18.46
N THR A 113 4.58 -6.70 -19.69
CA THR A 113 5.21 -6.15 -20.91
C THR A 113 5.00 -4.64 -21.09
N GLY A 114 4.30 -3.97 -20.16
CA GLY A 114 4.14 -2.52 -20.20
C GLY A 114 3.30 -1.97 -19.05
N LEU A 115 3.51 -0.69 -18.73
CA LEU A 115 2.90 0.00 -17.59
C LEU A 115 1.49 0.55 -17.88
N SER A 116 1.10 0.73 -19.13
CA SER A 116 -0.20 1.26 -19.50
C SER A 116 -1.33 0.25 -19.29
N GLY A 117 -2.51 0.71 -18.90
CA GLY A 117 -3.72 -0.11 -18.86
C GLY A 117 -4.17 -0.48 -20.28
N GLY A 118 -4.72 -1.69 -20.44
CA GLY A 118 -5.27 -2.18 -21.71
C GLY A 118 -4.97 -3.67 -21.94
N THR A 119 -5.65 -4.25 -22.93
CA THR A 119 -5.57 -5.69 -23.28
C THR A 119 -4.28 -6.07 -24.01
N GLY A 120 -3.49 -5.10 -24.47
CA GLY A 120 -2.27 -5.33 -25.25
C GLY A 120 -1.02 -5.72 -24.44
N HIS A 121 -1.08 -5.63 -23.11
CA HIS A 121 0.03 -6.01 -22.24
C HIS A 121 -0.27 -7.34 -21.57
N VAL A 122 0.71 -8.24 -21.59
CA VAL A 122 0.64 -9.54 -20.91
C VAL A 122 1.40 -9.50 -19.60
N ILE A 123 0.95 -10.29 -18.63
CA ILE A 123 1.69 -10.60 -17.43
C ILE A 123 2.59 -11.79 -17.78
N PHE A 124 3.88 -11.62 -17.65
CA PHE A 124 4.81 -12.70 -17.99
C PHE A 124 5.45 -13.34 -16.75
N LEU A 125 5.36 -12.71 -15.58
CA LEU A 125 5.78 -13.30 -14.32
C LEU A 125 4.78 -12.93 -13.22
N LEU A 126 4.28 -13.96 -12.53
CA LEU A 126 3.45 -13.84 -11.33
C LEU A 126 4.27 -14.39 -10.16
N GLY A 127 4.70 -13.51 -9.27
CA GLY A 127 5.43 -13.90 -8.07
C GLY A 127 4.57 -13.80 -6.82
N HIS A 128 4.66 -14.79 -5.95
CA HIS A 128 3.99 -14.73 -4.66
C HIS A 128 4.77 -15.43 -3.55
N ALA A 129 4.50 -15.02 -2.30
CA ALA A 129 4.98 -15.73 -1.13
C ALA A 129 3.87 -15.99 -0.13
N ARG A 130 4.05 -17.07 0.62
CA ARG A 130 3.24 -17.43 1.81
C ARG A 130 4.16 -17.75 2.98
N VAL A 131 3.71 -17.38 4.17
CA VAL A 131 4.39 -17.68 5.42
C VAL A 131 3.66 -18.85 6.09
N TYR A 132 4.33 -19.98 6.15
CA TYR A 132 3.87 -21.20 6.85
C TYR A 132 4.49 -21.28 8.25
N GLU A 133 4.04 -22.22 9.06
CA GLU A 133 4.51 -22.37 10.45
C GLU A 133 6.02 -22.54 10.59
N ASP A 134 6.67 -23.20 9.64
CA ASP A 134 8.07 -23.59 9.67
C ASP A 134 8.96 -22.94 8.59
N ARG A 135 8.36 -22.29 7.59
CA ARG A 135 9.06 -21.75 6.42
C ARG A 135 8.29 -20.66 5.69
N VAL A 136 8.99 -19.98 4.82
CA VAL A 136 8.39 -19.10 3.80
C VAL A 136 8.62 -19.73 2.43
N VAL A 137 7.57 -19.82 1.62
CA VAL A 137 7.66 -20.32 0.25
C VAL A 137 7.41 -19.16 -0.71
N VAL A 138 8.38 -18.91 -1.57
CA VAL A 138 8.24 -17.99 -2.73
C VAL A 138 8.03 -18.86 -3.96
N ARG A 139 6.96 -18.58 -4.70
CA ARG A 139 6.65 -19.26 -5.96
C ARG A 139 6.44 -18.25 -7.06
N GLN A 140 7.00 -18.55 -8.23
CA GLN A 140 6.96 -17.69 -9.40
C GLN A 140 6.46 -18.51 -10.59
N HIS A 141 5.45 -17.97 -11.30
CA HIS A 141 4.88 -18.56 -12.49
C HIS A 141 5.26 -17.70 -13.68
N PHE A 142 5.98 -18.27 -14.62
CA PHE A 142 6.54 -17.54 -15.77
C PHE A 142 5.92 -17.99 -17.09
N LEU A 143 5.61 -17.02 -17.93
CA LEU A 143 5.05 -17.18 -19.26
C LEU A 143 6.18 -17.32 -20.30
N PRO A 144 6.51 -18.52 -20.80
CA PRO A 144 7.62 -18.71 -21.74
C PRO A 144 7.34 -18.12 -23.13
N HIS A 145 6.07 -17.98 -23.50
CA HIS A 145 5.62 -17.30 -24.72
C HIS A 145 4.15 -16.88 -24.57
N PRO A 146 3.66 -15.88 -25.32
CA PRO A 146 2.33 -15.32 -25.15
C PRO A 146 1.17 -16.31 -25.30
N GLY A 147 1.37 -17.44 -26.03
CA GLY A 147 0.35 -18.48 -26.20
C GLY A 147 0.07 -19.31 -24.96
N ALA A 148 0.98 -19.34 -23.98
CA ALA A 148 0.91 -20.19 -22.80
C ALA A 148 0.14 -19.56 -21.61
N GLU A 149 -0.64 -18.50 -21.83
CA GLU A 149 -1.38 -17.83 -20.72
C GLU A 149 -2.35 -18.75 -20.00
N VAL A 150 -2.96 -19.70 -20.69
CA VAL A 150 -3.88 -20.68 -20.07
C VAL A 150 -3.12 -21.53 -19.07
N ALA A 151 -1.96 -22.10 -19.45
CA ALA A 151 -1.11 -22.87 -18.54
C ALA A 151 -0.61 -22.02 -17.36
N LEU A 152 -0.23 -20.76 -17.60
CA LEU A 152 0.19 -19.83 -16.56
C LEU A 152 -0.91 -19.61 -15.52
N TYR A 153 -2.12 -19.24 -15.95
CA TYR A 153 -3.24 -18.97 -15.05
C TYR A 153 -3.78 -20.24 -14.39
N GLN A 154 -3.76 -21.38 -15.11
CA GLN A 154 -4.12 -22.66 -14.53
C GLN A 154 -3.18 -22.99 -13.36
N SER A 155 -1.86 -22.90 -13.57
CA SER A 155 -0.89 -23.21 -12.52
C SER A 155 -0.99 -22.25 -11.33
N PHE A 156 -1.23 -20.94 -11.60
CA PHE A 156 -1.38 -19.94 -10.56
C PHE A 156 -2.66 -20.13 -9.74
N LEU A 157 -3.79 -20.41 -10.38
CA LEU A 157 -5.10 -20.45 -9.72
C LEU A 157 -5.45 -21.82 -9.11
N SER A 158 -4.86 -22.93 -9.60
CA SER A 158 -5.17 -24.27 -9.08
C SER A 158 -4.67 -24.53 -7.68
N GLU A 159 -3.60 -23.87 -7.28
CA GLU A 159 -2.92 -24.10 -6.01
C GLU A 159 -3.17 -23.01 -4.99
N VAL A 160 -3.92 -21.97 -5.35
CA VAL A 160 -4.09 -20.79 -4.52
C VAL A 160 -5.44 -20.80 -3.84
N ASP A 161 -5.45 -21.27 -2.60
CA ASP A 161 -6.49 -20.98 -1.62
C ASP A 161 -6.02 -19.80 -0.78
N TYR A 162 -6.47 -18.57 -1.13
CA TYR A 162 -6.05 -17.37 -0.46
C TYR A 162 -7.25 -16.48 -0.12
N THR A 163 -7.18 -15.87 1.07
CA THR A 163 -8.25 -15.00 1.56
C THR A 163 -7.85 -13.53 1.51
N THR A 164 -6.55 -13.19 1.52
CA THR A 164 -6.07 -11.81 1.53
C THR A 164 -4.82 -11.62 0.70
N LEU A 165 -4.93 -10.72 -0.28
CA LEU A 165 -3.84 -10.30 -1.15
C LEU A 165 -3.06 -9.16 -0.50
N VAL A 166 -1.73 -9.27 -0.43
CA VAL A 166 -0.82 -8.23 0.06
C VAL A 166 0.08 -7.77 -1.08
N THR A 167 0.02 -6.48 -1.44
CA THR A 167 0.74 -5.95 -2.60
C THR A 167 1.37 -4.59 -2.31
N TYR A 168 2.16 -4.09 -3.25
CA TYR A 168 2.61 -2.70 -3.27
C TYR A 168 2.06 -1.96 -4.48
N ASN A 169 1.02 -1.14 -4.28
CA ASN A 169 0.27 -0.45 -5.33
C ASN A 169 -0.52 -1.38 -6.29
N GLY A 170 -0.66 -2.64 -5.91
CA GLY A 170 -1.27 -3.68 -6.73
C GLY A 170 -2.77 -3.49 -6.95
N LYS A 171 -3.47 -2.75 -6.07
CA LYS A 171 -4.89 -2.37 -6.29
C LYS A 171 -5.07 -1.56 -7.56
N ALA A 172 -4.11 -0.70 -7.89
CA ALA A 172 -4.17 0.18 -9.05
C ALA A 172 -3.51 -0.42 -10.30
N PHE A 173 -2.53 -1.33 -10.17
CA PHE A 173 -1.73 -1.81 -11.29
C PHE A 173 -1.84 -3.32 -11.52
N ASP A 174 -1.38 -4.16 -10.60
CA ASP A 174 -1.24 -5.60 -10.79
C ASP A 174 -2.58 -6.28 -10.92
N TRP A 175 -3.43 -6.08 -9.91
CA TRP A 175 -4.70 -6.78 -9.82
C TRP A 175 -5.69 -6.45 -10.96
N PRO A 176 -5.85 -5.22 -11.41
CA PRO A 176 -6.64 -4.91 -12.60
C PRO A 176 -6.14 -5.62 -13.86
N LYS A 177 -4.81 -5.77 -14.04
CA LYS A 177 -4.22 -6.50 -15.17
C LYS A 177 -4.51 -7.99 -15.08
N VAL A 178 -4.32 -8.61 -13.90
CA VAL A 178 -4.68 -10.01 -13.65
C VAL A 178 -6.13 -10.26 -14.03
N LYS A 179 -7.08 -9.43 -13.57
CA LYS A 179 -8.50 -9.55 -13.91
C LYS A 179 -8.77 -9.38 -15.40
N THR A 180 -8.14 -8.42 -16.03
CA THR A 180 -8.34 -8.16 -17.47
C THR A 180 -7.87 -9.35 -18.30
N ARG A 181 -6.68 -9.89 -18.02
CA ARG A 181 -6.16 -11.08 -18.74
C ARG A 181 -6.99 -12.32 -18.45
N HIS A 182 -7.30 -12.57 -17.18
CA HIS A 182 -8.20 -13.68 -16.79
C HIS A 182 -9.54 -13.64 -17.55
N THR A 183 -10.14 -12.44 -17.72
CA THR A 183 -11.42 -12.30 -18.42
C THR A 183 -11.34 -12.80 -19.88
N LEU A 184 -10.17 -12.71 -20.53
CA LEU A 184 -9.98 -13.17 -21.91
C LEU A 184 -9.90 -14.69 -22.04
N ILE A 185 -9.47 -15.38 -20.98
CA ILE A 185 -9.25 -16.83 -20.95
C ILE A 185 -10.12 -17.55 -19.92
N ARG A 186 -11.12 -16.88 -19.35
CA ARG A 186 -11.91 -17.32 -18.19
C ARG A 186 -12.61 -18.68 -18.36
N ASP A 187 -12.88 -19.06 -19.61
CA ASP A 187 -13.57 -20.32 -19.90
C ASP A 187 -12.62 -21.53 -19.90
N ALA A 188 -11.30 -21.28 -19.87
CA ALA A 188 -10.24 -22.30 -19.88
C ALA A 188 -9.47 -22.40 -18.55
N VAL A 189 -9.76 -21.54 -17.56
CA VAL A 189 -9.01 -21.47 -16.29
C VAL A 189 -9.96 -21.36 -15.09
N PRO A 190 -9.51 -21.69 -13.85
CA PRO A 190 -10.30 -21.51 -12.64
C PRO A 190 -10.75 -20.05 -12.45
N LYS A 191 -11.87 -19.86 -11.75
CA LYS A 191 -12.39 -18.53 -11.42
C LYS A 191 -11.44 -17.83 -10.46
N LEU A 192 -11.28 -16.49 -10.65
CA LEU A 192 -10.60 -15.67 -9.67
C LEU A 192 -11.39 -15.67 -8.35
N PRO A 193 -10.75 -15.98 -7.20
CA PRO A 193 -11.42 -15.91 -5.91
C PRO A 193 -11.69 -14.45 -5.51
N GLY A 194 -12.70 -14.27 -4.64
CA GLY A 194 -12.94 -13.02 -3.95
C GLY A 194 -12.11 -12.98 -2.66
N PHE A 195 -11.29 -11.95 -2.48
CA PHE A 195 -10.45 -11.81 -1.29
C PHE A 195 -10.29 -10.36 -0.83
N GLY A 196 -9.83 -10.19 0.40
CA GLY A 196 -9.35 -8.92 0.93
C GLY A 196 -8.09 -8.45 0.21
N HIS A 197 -7.73 -7.17 0.36
CA HIS A 197 -6.55 -6.64 -0.30
C HIS A 197 -5.86 -5.60 0.57
N PHE A 198 -4.68 -5.92 1.08
CA PHE A 198 -3.79 -5.03 1.81
C PHE A 198 -2.79 -4.40 0.83
N ASP A 199 -3.02 -3.14 0.48
CA ASP A 199 -2.09 -2.42 -0.38
C ASP A 199 -1.13 -1.58 0.47
N LEU A 200 0.11 -2.03 0.58
CA LEU A 200 1.13 -1.45 1.44
C LEU A 200 1.64 -0.09 0.94
N TYR A 201 1.45 0.24 -0.34
CA TYR A 201 1.81 1.56 -0.88
C TYR A 201 1.06 2.69 -0.20
N HIS A 202 -0.24 2.53 0.03
CA HIS A 202 -1.04 3.56 0.69
C HIS A 202 -0.60 3.78 2.15
N ALA A 203 -0.24 2.70 2.84
CA ALA A 203 0.33 2.73 4.18
C ALA A 203 1.70 3.45 4.19
N SER A 204 2.61 3.04 3.30
CA SER A 204 3.94 3.66 3.14
C SER A 204 3.84 5.14 2.82
N ARG A 205 2.94 5.52 1.92
CA ARG A 205 2.72 6.93 1.55
C ARG A 205 2.20 7.75 2.75
N ARG A 206 1.33 7.19 3.57
CA ARG A 206 0.83 7.85 4.78
C ARG A 206 1.96 8.07 5.78
N MET A 207 2.79 7.04 6.01
CA MET A 207 3.85 7.10 6.99
C MET A 207 5.04 7.98 6.54
N TRP A 208 5.46 7.87 5.28
CA TRP A 208 6.79 8.41 4.91
C TRP A 208 6.81 9.42 3.77
N LYS A 209 5.66 9.82 3.19
CA LYS A 209 5.63 10.82 2.10
C LYS A 209 6.35 12.13 2.44
N GLN A 210 6.38 12.53 3.72
CA GLN A 210 7.05 13.75 4.17
C GLN A 210 8.52 13.53 4.54
N LYS A 211 8.95 12.28 4.72
CA LYS A 211 10.30 11.88 5.16
C LYS A 211 11.16 11.43 3.97
N LEU A 212 10.57 10.73 3.01
CA LEU A 212 11.26 10.18 1.85
C LEU A 212 11.06 11.05 0.60
N GLU A 213 12.06 11.10 -0.26
CA GLU A 213 11.99 11.75 -1.56
C GLU A 213 10.91 11.12 -2.44
N SER A 214 10.81 9.80 -2.41
CA SER A 214 9.76 9.04 -3.05
C SER A 214 9.40 7.79 -2.23
N VAL A 215 8.14 7.37 -2.31
CA VAL A 215 7.65 6.12 -1.69
C VAL A 215 7.56 4.98 -2.70
N ARG A 216 8.52 4.84 -3.60
CA ARG A 216 8.70 3.62 -4.39
C ARG A 216 9.21 2.51 -3.49
N LEU A 217 8.91 1.24 -3.83
CA LEU A 217 9.32 0.11 -2.99
C LEU A 217 10.83 0.12 -2.74
N SER A 218 11.64 0.33 -3.76
CA SER A 218 13.11 0.40 -3.64
C SER A 218 13.62 1.47 -2.67
N ASN A 219 12.96 2.64 -2.58
CA ASN A 219 13.32 3.66 -1.60
C ASN A 219 12.90 3.28 -0.18
N VAL A 220 11.72 2.66 -0.04
CA VAL A 220 11.24 2.15 1.26
C VAL A 220 12.13 1.01 1.74
N GLU A 221 12.55 0.12 0.87
CA GLU A 221 13.53 -0.92 1.17
C GLU A 221 14.82 -0.34 1.73
N LYS A 222 15.43 0.55 1.00
CA LYS A 222 16.71 1.16 1.39
C LYS A 222 16.61 1.96 2.69
N GLU A 223 15.68 2.90 2.76
CA GLU A 223 15.63 3.90 3.83
C GLU A 223 14.91 3.39 5.10
N ILE A 224 13.95 2.48 4.96
CA ILE A 224 13.13 2.00 6.08
C ILE A 224 13.48 0.56 6.45
N LEU A 225 13.56 -0.33 5.48
CA LEU A 225 13.81 -1.75 5.73
C LEU A 225 15.29 -2.11 5.78
N GLN A 226 16.19 -1.20 5.37
CA GLN A 226 17.64 -1.44 5.30
C GLN A 226 17.97 -2.64 4.42
N ILE A 227 17.27 -2.76 3.29
CA ILE A 227 17.52 -3.76 2.27
C ILE A 227 18.37 -3.08 1.20
N GLU A 228 19.56 -3.62 0.98
CA GLU A 228 20.44 -3.25 -0.12
C GLU A 228 20.39 -4.35 -1.17
N ARG A 229 20.08 -3.97 -2.41
CA ARG A 229 20.05 -4.89 -3.55
C ARG A 229 21.38 -4.82 -4.28
N GLU A 230 22.13 -5.90 -4.21
CA GLU A 230 23.37 -6.05 -5.00
C GLU A 230 23.00 -6.61 -6.37
N GLU A 231 23.56 -6.03 -7.45
CA GLU A 231 23.40 -6.49 -8.83
C GLU A 231 21.94 -6.65 -9.33
N ASP A 232 20.98 -5.93 -8.72
CA ASP A 232 19.58 -5.99 -9.13
C ASP A 232 19.32 -5.23 -10.44
N VAL A 233 18.44 -5.79 -11.26
CA VAL A 233 18.03 -5.13 -12.50
C VAL A 233 16.93 -4.11 -12.20
N PRO A 234 17.00 -2.88 -12.71
CA PRO A 234 15.91 -1.95 -12.58
C PRO A 234 14.60 -2.52 -13.18
N GLY A 235 13.49 -2.54 -12.42
CA GLY A 235 12.23 -3.14 -12.87
C GLY A 235 11.70 -2.62 -14.20
N PHE A 236 12.02 -1.37 -14.59
CA PHE A 236 11.65 -0.85 -15.92
C PHE A 236 12.33 -1.57 -17.08
N LEU A 237 13.40 -2.36 -16.85
CA LEU A 237 14.06 -3.18 -17.85
C LEU A 237 13.40 -4.55 -18.04
N ALA A 238 12.59 -5.02 -17.08
CA ALA A 238 11.96 -6.33 -17.14
C ALA A 238 11.17 -6.58 -18.46
N PRO A 239 10.40 -5.62 -19.00
CA PRO A 239 9.73 -5.78 -20.28
C PRO A 239 10.70 -6.01 -21.45
N MET A 240 11.82 -5.30 -21.46
CA MET A 240 12.85 -5.43 -22.51
C MET A 240 13.54 -6.79 -22.43
N MET A 241 13.88 -7.24 -21.22
CA MET A 241 14.49 -8.55 -21.00
C MET A 241 13.55 -9.68 -21.41
N TYR A 242 12.25 -9.53 -21.18
CA TYR A 242 11.26 -10.50 -21.67
C TYR A 242 11.19 -10.53 -23.19
N MET A 243 11.24 -9.39 -23.89
CA MET A 243 11.26 -9.35 -25.35
C MET A 243 12.57 -9.96 -25.93
N ASP A 244 13.70 -9.72 -25.24
CA ASP A 244 14.97 -10.36 -25.62
C ASP A 244 14.90 -11.89 -25.42
N PHE A 245 14.33 -12.35 -24.31
CA PHE A 245 14.06 -13.77 -24.07
C PHE A 245 13.17 -14.39 -25.15
N LEU A 246 12.09 -13.73 -25.54
CA LEU A 246 11.21 -14.24 -26.61
C LEU A 246 11.92 -14.39 -27.95
N SER A 247 12.93 -13.56 -28.23
CA SER A 247 13.74 -13.64 -29.47
C SER A 247 14.74 -14.77 -29.43
N ALA A 248 15.28 -15.10 -28.25
CA ALA A 248 16.28 -16.15 -28.04
C ALA A 248 16.08 -16.75 -26.63
N PRO A 249 15.25 -17.79 -26.49
CA PRO A 249 14.71 -18.27 -25.19
C PRO A 249 15.75 -19.03 -24.37
N HIS A 250 16.72 -18.30 -23.81
CA HIS A 250 17.74 -18.82 -22.90
C HIS A 250 17.48 -18.32 -21.48
N PRO A 251 17.53 -19.18 -20.42
CA PRO A 251 17.25 -18.82 -19.03
C PRO A 251 18.01 -17.58 -18.55
N ASP A 252 19.27 -17.44 -18.84
CA ASP A 252 20.10 -16.32 -18.35
C ASP A 252 19.63 -14.93 -18.80
N ARG A 253 18.87 -14.85 -19.90
CA ARG A 253 18.33 -13.57 -20.39
C ARG A 253 17.22 -13.00 -19.53
N ILE A 254 16.50 -13.87 -18.84
CA ILE A 254 15.32 -13.48 -18.06
C ILE A 254 15.47 -13.75 -16.56
N PHE A 255 16.43 -14.60 -16.17
CA PHE A 255 16.60 -14.99 -14.78
C PHE A 255 16.84 -13.82 -13.80
N PRO A 256 17.54 -12.74 -14.17
CA PRO A 256 17.62 -11.55 -13.30
C PRO A 256 16.26 -10.95 -12.93
N VAL A 257 15.24 -11.08 -13.80
CA VAL A 257 13.87 -10.62 -13.49
C VAL A 257 13.19 -11.52 -12.47
N PHE A 258 13.47 -12.83 -12.47
CA PHE A 258 13.01 -13.72 -11.40
C PHE A 258 13.59 -13.30 -10.04
N LEU A 259 14.89 -12.98 -10.00
CA LEU A 259 15.54 -12.53 -8.75
C LEU A 259 14.97 -11.19 -8.27
N HIS A 260 14.72 -10.25 -9.18
CA HIS A 260 14.09 -8.98 -8.89
C HIS A 260 12.72 -9.16 -8.23
N ASN A 261 11.82 -9.89 -8.87
CA ASN A 261 10.47 -10.17 -8.37
C ASN A 261 10.49 -10.97 -7.05
N GLU A 262 11.42 -11.90 -6.87
CA GLU A 262 11.62 -12.62 -5.61
C GLU A 262 11.94 -11.66 -4.45
N LEU A 263 12.86 -10.72 -4.67
CA LEU A 263 13.20 -9.69 -3.69
C LEU A 263 12.01 -8.79 -3.37
N ASP A 264 11.24 -8.38 -4.39
CA ASP A 264 10.03 -7.58 -4.19
C ASP A 264 9.05 -8.29 -3.25
N VAL A 265 8.75 -9.55 -3.52
CA VAL A 265 7.82 -10.34 -2.71
C VAL A 265 8.31 -10.55 -1.27
N LEU A 266 9.60 -10.84 -1.06
CA LEU A 266 10.20 -10.92 0.27
C LEU A 266 10.13 -9.59 1.01
N SER A 267 10.36 -8.50 0.29
CA SER A 267 10.27 -7.14 0.84
C SER A 267 8.87 -6.78 1.28
N LEU A 268 7.82 -7.29 0.61
CA LEU A 268 6.44 -7.11 1.06
C LEU A 268 6.19 -7.75 2.42
N ILE A 269 6.76 -8.92 2.71
CA ILE A 269 6.67 -9.57 4.04
C ILE A 269 7.30 -8.67 5.09
N CYS A 270 8.54 -8.21 4.86
CA CYS A 270 9.25 -7.33 5.78
C CYS A 270 8.55 -5.98 5.98
N LEU A 271 7.98 -5.42 4.93
CA LEU A 271 7.22 -4.18 5.00
C LEU A 271 5.92 -4.35 5.80
N TYR A 272 5.22 -5.48 5.62
CA TYR A 272 4.05 -5.79 6.42
C TYR A 272 4.39 -5.94 7.91
N ILE A 273 5.50 -6.63 8.23
CA ILE A 273 6.02 -6.73 9.61
C ILE A 273 6.29 -5.32 10.15
N HIS A 274 7.00 -4.48 9.40
CA HIS A 274 7.36 -3.14 9.84
C HIS A 274 6.14 -2.26 10.12
N LEU A 275 5.21 -2.15 9.16
CA LEU A 275 4.00 -1.36 9.30
C LEU A 275 3.10 -1.86 10.44
N SER A 276 3.01 -3.17 10.61
CA SER A 276 2.26 -3.77 11.72
C SER A 276 2.89 -3.45 13.08
N LYS A 277 4.22 -3.50 13.21
CA LYS A 277 4.94 -3.05 14.41
C LYS A 277 4.66 -1.58 14.71
N GLN A 278 4.69 -0.72 13.70
CA GLN A 278 4.37 0.70 13.85
C GLN A 278 2.97 0.91 14.48
N LEU A 279 2.00 0.09 14.13
CA LEU A 279 0.63 0.18 14.62
C LEU A 279 0.44 -0.47 16.00
N LEU A 280 0.95 -1.69 16.16
CA LEU A 280 0.75 -2.51 17.37
C LEU A 280 1.65 -2.10 18.54
N GLU A 281 2.80 -1.53 18.25
CA GLU A 281 3.83 -1.13 19.21
C GLU A 281 4.04 0.39 19.23
N ALA A 282 3.10 1.16 18.70
CA ALA A 282 3.22 2.60 18.53
C ALA A 282 3.73 3.34 19.78
N PRO A 283 3.25 3.05 21.01
CA PRO A 283 3.76 3.73 22.21
C PRO A 283 5.24 3.43 22.54
N GLN A 284 5.80 2.32 22.05
CA GLN A 284 7.16 1.85 22.32
C GLN A 284 8.17 2.27 21.22
N LEU A 285 7.72 2.82 20.10
CA LEU A 285 8.59 3.23 19.00
C LEU A 285 9.61 4.28 19.43
N LYS A 286 10.83 4.16 18.91
CA LYS A 286 11.91 5.12 19.21
C LYS A 286 11.79 6.42 18.41
N ASP A 287 11.38 6.32 17.13
CA ASP A 287 11.26 7.47 16.22
C ASP A 287 9.97 8.25 16.52
N ALA A 288 10.13 9.50 16.97
CA ALA A 288 9.00 10.37 17.31
C ALA A 288 8.15 10.76 16.08
N PHE A 289 8.77 10.87 14.90
CA PHE A 289 8.05 11.14 13.67
C PHE A 289 7.13 9.97 13.30
N GLU A 290 7.64 8.74 13.34
CA GLU A 290 6.83 7.55 13.05
C GLU A 290 5.70 7.37 14.07
N GLN A 291 5.96 7.63 15.35
CA GLN A 291 4.90 7.64 16.36
C GLN A 291 3.81 8.68 16.04
N LEU A 292 4.22 9.90 15.70
CA LEU A 292 3.28 10.98 15.35
C LEU A 292 2.41 10.61 14.17
N GLU A 293 3.00 10.08 13.09
CA GLU A 293 2.24 9.66 11.90
C GLU A 293 1.33 8.47 12.19
N THR A 294 1.76 7.52 13.03
CA THR A 294 0.92 6.42 13.51
C THR A 294 -0.27 6.93 14.32
N ALA A 295 -0.05 7.88 15.26
CA ALA A 295 -1.12 8.49 16.03
C ALA A 295 -2.17 9.17 15.13
N ARG A 296 -1.72 9.92 14.11
CA ARG A 296 -2.59 10.54 13.11
C ARG A 296 -3.37 9.52 12.28
N TRP A 297 -2.75 8.39 11.99
CA TRP A 297 -3.42 7.34 11.26
C TRP A 297 -4.54 6.71 12.09
N LEU A 298 -4.26 6.36 13.34
CA LEU A 298 -5.26 5.87 14.29
C LEU A 298 -6.42 6.87 14.48
N GLU A 299 -6.10 8.16 14.62
CA GLU A 299 -7.12 9.22 14.70
C GLU A 299 -8.02 9.25 13.46
N THR A 300 -7.44 9.13 12.26
CA THR A 300 -8.20 9.11 10.99
C THR A 300 -9.15 7.93 10.90
N LEU A 301 -8.78 6.79 11.49
CA LEU A 301 -9.59 5.57 11.55
C LEU A 301 -10.66 5.61 12.66
N GLY A 302 -10.68 6.67 13.49
CA GLY A 302 -11.61 6.81 14.60
C GLY A 302 -11.13 6.13 15.89
N GLU A 303 -9.95 5.53 15.90
CA GLU A 303 -9.33 4.88 17.07
C GLU A 303 -8.76 5.94 18.04
N THR A 304 -9.66 6.80 18.53
CA THR A 304 -9.33 8.03 19.28
C THR A 304 -8.53 7.73 20.56
N ASN A 305 -8.85 6.66 21.28
CA ASN A 305 -8.16 6.34 22.54
C ASN A 305 -6.72 5.84 22.26
N ALA A 306 -6.54 4.99 21.25
CA ALA A 306 -5.22 4.54 20.82
C ALA A 306 -4.38 5.74 20.33
N ALA A 307 -4.97 6.63 19.54
CA ALA A 307 -4.30 7.84 19.06
C ALA A 307 -3.83 8.74 20.21
N LYS A 308 -4.69 9.00 21.21
CA LYS A 308 -4.32 9.81 22.40
C LYS A 308 -3.14 9.24 23.14
N ASN A 309 -3.14 7.94 23.40
CA ASN A 309 -2.04 7.26 24.10
C ASN A 309 -0.71 7.45 23.35
N VAL A 310 -0.72 7.31 22.02
CA VAL A 310 0.49 7.52 21.21
C VAL A 310 0.91 8.99 21.21
N TYR A 311 -0.01 9.96 21.07
CA TYR A 311 0.31 11.39 21.19
C TYR A 311 0.97 11.74 22.51
N GLU A 312 0.47 11.21 23.62
CA GLU A 312 1.05 11.42 24.97
C GLU A 312 2.50 10.92 25.02
N ARG A 313 2.81 9.76 24.42
CA ARG A 313 4.18 9.25 24.32
C ARG A 313 5.10 10.11 23.44
N VAL A 314 4.57 10.68 22.34
CA VAL A 314 5.35 11.63 21.53
C VAL A 314 5.67 12.89 22.30
N ILE A 315 4.72 13.37 23.13
CA ILE A 315 4.91 14.57 23.96
C ILE A 315 6.03 14.39 24.98
N GLU A 316 6.11 13.21 25.62
CA GLU A 316 7.15 12.88 26.61
C GLU A 316 8.59 12.91 26.03
N LYS A 317 8.76 12.82 24.71
CA LYS A 317 10.09 12.82 24.07
C LYS A 317 10.72 14.21 23.89
N GLU A 318 9.96 15.28 24.07
CA GLU A 318 10.41 16.67 23.97
C GLU A 318 11.10 17.03 22.63
N THR A 319 10.66 16.38 21.54
CA THR A 319 11.16 16.63 20.19
C THR A 319 10.34 17.70 19.46
N LYS A 320 10.74 18.06 18.23
CA LYS A 320 9.93 18.97 17.38
C LYS A 320 8.52 18.42 17.09
N GLU A 321 8.36 17.10 17.06
CA GLU A 321 7.09 16.40 16.88
C GLU A 321 6.16 16.58 18.08
N SER A 322 6.70 16.81 19.29
CA SER A 322 5.93 16.99 20.52
C SER A 322 4.98 18.19 20.42
N TRP A 323 5.39 19.28 19.79
CA TRP A 323 4.52 20.45 19.57
C TRP A 323 3.32 20.13 18.72
N GLN A 324 3.53 19.29 17.71
CA GLN A 324 2.50 18.84 16.79
C GLN A 324 1.56 17.83 17.47
N ALA A 325 2.11 16.92 18.28
CA ALA A 325 1.35 15.98 19.08
C ALA A 325 0.46 16.70 20.12
N LYS A 326 1.00 17.71 20.84
CA LYS A 326 0.24 18.58 21.74
C LYS A 326 -0.94 19.23 21.03
N TRP A 327 -0.70 19.79 19.84
CA TRP A 327 -1.75 20.40 19.07
C TRP A 327 -2.86 19.41 18.70
N GLN A 328 -2.54 18.23 18.14
CA GLN A 328 -3.53 17.24 17.79
C GLN A 328 -4.28 16.71 19.00
N LEU A 329 -3.59 16.40 20.10
CA LEU A 329 -4.20 15.96 21.35
C LEU A 329 -5.20 17.00 21.90
N SER A 330 -4.87 18.28 21.84
CA SER A 330 -5.76 19.37 22.26
C SER A 330 -7.04 19.44 21.42
N LEU A 331 -6.94 19.19 20.10
CA LEU A 331 -8.11 19.14 19.22
C LEU A 331 -9.00 17.93 19.51
N LEU A 332 -8.41 16.78 19.89
CA LEU A 332 -9.18 15.60 20.33
C LEU A 332 -9.94 15.91 21.64
N TYR A 333 -9.28 16.53 22.62
CA TYR A 333 -9.97 16.94 23.84
C TYR A 333 -11.09 17.96 23.59
N LYS A 334 -10.89 18.92 22.68
CA LYS A 334 -11.93 19.84 22.24
C LYS A 334 -13.12 19.11 21.63
N LYS A 335 -12.86 18.13 20.73
CA LYS A 335 -13.91 17.31 20.08
C LYS A 335 -14.72 16.51 21.13
N GLU A 336 -14.07 16.06 22.19
CA GLU A 336 -14.69 15.38 23.33
C GLU A 336 -15.35 16.34 24.33
N LYS A 337 -15.37 17.67 24.07
CA LYS A 337 -15.87 18.74 24.96
C LYS A 337 -15.12 18.85 26.29
N ARG A 338 -13.91 18.31 26.38
CA ARG A 338 -13.02 18.39 27.56
C ARG A 338 -12.15 19.64 27.44
N TYR A 339 -12.82 20.81 27.49
CA TYR A 339 -12.18 22.11 27.21
C TYR A 339 -11.08 22.47 28.19
N GLU A 340 -11.21 22.08 29.49
CA GLU A 340 -10.19 22.34 30.49
C GLU A 340 -8.84 21.76 30.05
N LYS A 341 -8.82 20.46 29.67
CA LYS A 341 -7.58 19.82 29.19
C LYS A 341 -7.05 20.41 27.89
N ALA A 342 -7.93 20.81 26.97
CA ALA A 342 -7.53 21.45 25.75
C ALA A 342 -6.88 22.82 26.01
N VAL A 343 -7.46 23.62 26.92
CA VAL A 343 -6.97 24.95 27.32
C VAL A 343 -5.60 24.85 27.99
N ASP A 344 -5.36 23.87 28.86
CA ASP A 344 -4.05 23.68 29.50
C ASP A 344 -2.96 23.46 28.45
N ILE A 345 -3.23 22.62 27.44
CA ILE A 345 -2.28 22.39 26.33
C ILE A 345 -2.12 23.66 25.48
N TRP A 346 -3.21 24.38 25.16
CA TRP A 346 -3.10 25.62 24.39
C TRP A 346 -2.36 26.71 25.13
N LYS A 347 -2.47 26.81 26.47
CA LYS A 347 -1.67 27.72 27.30
C LYS A 347 -0.17 27.40 27.20
N GLU A 348 0.18 26.12 27.24
CA GLU A 348 1.57 25.69 27.09
C GLU A 348 2.11 26.03 25.68
N LEU A 349 1.34 25.74 24.63
CA LEU A 349 1.67 26.11 23.25
C LEU A 349 1.81 27.63 23.05
N TRP A 350 0.97 28.42 23.77
CA TRP A 350 1.01 29.88 23.76
C TRP A 350 2.26 30.44 24.45
N GLN A 351 2.65 29.86 25.55
CA GLN A 351 3.82 30.32 26.35
C GLN A 351 5.14 29.93 25.69
N HIS A 352 5.27 28.68 25.29
CA HIS A 352 6.55 28.07 24.95
C HIS A 352 6.70 27.69 23.46
N GLY A 353 5.62 27.66 22.70
CA GLY A 353 5.66 27.28 21.28
C GLY A 353 6.32 28.34 20.38
N SER A 354 6.63 27.94 19.15
CA SER A 354 7.00 28.88 18.08
C SER A 354 5.85 29.83 17.75
N ASP A 355 6.13 30.90 16.99
CA ASP A 355 5.10 31.84 16.56
C ASP A 355 3.90 31.17 15.89
N THR A 356 4.13 30.16 15.08
CA THR A 356 3.07 29.38 14.45
C THR A 356 2.17 28.70 15.49
N TRP A 357 2.74 28.09 16.52
CA TRP A 357 1.98 27.42 17.56
C TRP A 357 1.28 28.43 18.48
N LYS A 358 1.95 29.52 18.81
CA LYS A 358 1.36 30.64 19.57
C LYS A 358 0.13 31.20 18.87
N MET A 359 0.22 31.45 17.58
CA MET A 359 -0.91 31.95 16.78
C MET A 359 -2.10 30.98 16.80
N LYS A 360 -1.86 29.68 16.54
CA LYS A 360 -2.90 28.67 16.56
C LYS A 360 -3.55 28.52 17.93
N ALA A 361 -2.74 28.42 18.96
CA ALA A 361 -3.20 28.22 20.33
C ALA A 361 -3.96 29.45 20.85
N GLY A 362 -3.47 30.66 20.59
CA GLY A 362 -4.14 31.89 21.00
C GLY A 362 -5.53 32.08 20.40
N VAL A 363 -5.71 31.67 19.12
CA VAL A 363 -7.03 31.66 18.49
C VAL A 363 -7.99 30.71 19.18
N GLU A 364 -7.54 29.49 19.50
CA GLU A 364 -8.38 28.50 20.19
C GLU A 364 -8.65 28.90 21.65
N LEU A 365 -7.69 29.52 22.35
CA LEU A 365 -7.88 30.09 23.69
C LEU A 365 -8.95 31.18 23.64
N ALA A 366 -8.85 32.14 22.70
CA ALA A 366 -9.86 33.20 22.55
C ALA A 366 -11.28 32.61 22.32
N LYS A 367 -11.39 31.56 21.48
CA LYS A 367 -12.66 30.86 21.24
C LYS A 367 -13.19 30.16 22.51
N ALA A 368 -12.31 29.44 23.22
CA ALA A 368 -12.71 28.70 24.41
C ALA A 368 -13.18 29.63 25.53
N TYR A 369 -12.46 30.72 25.78
CA TYR A 369 -12.87 31.72 26.77
C TYR A 369 -14.17 32.46 26.38
N GLU A 370 -14.33 32.79 25.07
CA GLU A 370 -15.57 33.44 24.62
C GLU A 370 -16.80 32.54 24.74
N HIS A 371 -16.72 31.29 24.32
CA HIS A 371 -17.91 30.46 24.07
C HIS A 371 -18.18 29.43 25.19
N TYR A 372 -17.12 28.90 25.81
CA TYR A 372 -17.24 27.86 26.81
C TYR A 372 -17.14 28.43 28.22
N PHE A 373 -16.06 29.12 28.57
CA PHE A 373 -15.88 29.72 29.89
C PHE A 373 -16.65 31.02 30.08
N ARG A 374 -17.15 31.64 29.01
CA ARG A 374 -17.89 32.91 29.00
C ARG A 374 -17.13 34.08 29.67
N ASP A 375 -15.82 34.06 29.60
CA ASP A 375 -14.92 35.11 30.09
C ASP A 375 -14.49 36.01 28.90
N ALA A 376 -15.24 37.12 28.74
CA ALA A 376 -14.99 38.07 27.66
C ALA A 376 -13.65 38.79 27.83
N HIS A 377 -13.15 39.01 29.05
CA HIS A 377 -11.86 39.64 29.31
C HIS A 377 -10.70 38.78 28.80
N MET A 378 -10.67 37.51 29.20
CA MET A 378 -9.62 36.60 28.74
C MET A 378 -9.74 36.31 27.25
N ALA A 379 -10.94 36.18 26.68
CA ALA A 379 -11.14 36.02 25.25
C ALA A 379 -10.56 37.21 24.45
N HIS A 380 -10.83 38.43 24.91
CA HIS A 380 -10.35 39.67 24.29
C HIS A 380 -8.82 39.79 24.43
N HIS A 381 -8.27 39.46 25.61
CA HIS A 381 -6.83 39.44 25.83
C HIS A 381 -6.10 38.56 24.80
N TYR A 382 -6.51 37.30 24.64
CA TYR A 382 -5.90 36.42 23.67
C TYR A 382 -6.11 36.89 22.21
N ALA A 383 -7.30 37.38 21.86
CA ALA A 383 -7.59 37.83 20.52
C ALA A 383 -6.72 39.03 20.08
N ILE A 384 -6.53 40.04 20.97
CA ILE A 384 -5.64 41.17 20.72
C ILE A 384 -4.19 40.74 20.58
N ASN A 385 -3.68 39.93 21.50
CA ASN A 385 -2.31 39.47 21.46
C ASN A 385 -2.00 38.64 20.20
N VAL A 386 -2.95 37.81 19.73
CA VAL A 386 -2.82 37.10 18.44
C VAL A 386 -2.78 38.09 17.29
N TYR A 387 -3.63 39.10 17.28
CA TYR A 387 -3.67 40.11 16.22
C TYR A 387 -2.39 40.95 16.12
N GLU A 388 -1.86 41.42 17.26
CA GLU A 388 -0.58 42.15 17.30
C GLU A 388 0.58 41.30 16.80
N ARG A 389 0.65 40.04 17.22
CA ARG A 389 1.66 39.10 16.73
C ARG A 389 1.51 38.83 15.24
N TRP A 390 0.29 38.67 14.75
CA TRP A 390 0.00 38.51 13.32
C TRP A 390 0.48 39.74 12.52
N LYS A 391 0.23 40.94 12.97
CA LYS A 391 0.73 42.19 12.34
C LYS A 391 2.26 42.22 12.25
N THR A 392 2.95 41.81 13.29
CA THR A 392 4.41 41.77 13.33
C THR A 392 4.96 40.78 12.32
N LEU A 393 4.42 39.56 12.27
CA LEU A 393 4.83 38.51 11.35
C LEU A 393 4.48 38.84 9.89
N SER A 394 3.29 39.40 9.61
CA SER A 394 2.87 39.76 8.25
C SER A 394 3.72 40.87 7.62
N ARG A 395 4.25 41.79 8.43
CA ARG A 395 5.20 42.81 7.96
C ARG A 395 6.52 42.19 7.51
N SER A 396 7.00 41.14 8.21
CA SER A 396 8.26 40.46 7.89
C SER A 396 8.16 39.60 6.62
N TYR A 397 7.03 38.95 6.39
CA TYR A 397 6.87 37.97 5.28
C TYR A 397 6.16 38.50 4.03
N LYS A 398 5.71 39.76 4.00
CA LYS A 398 4.96 40.38 2.89
C LYS A 398 3.71 39.59 2.42
N GLN A 399 3.28 38.57 3.17
CA GLN A 399 2.09 37.80 2.88
C GLN A 399 0.92 38.28 3.74
N ARG A 400 -0.06 38.96 3.14
CA ARG A 400 -1.32 39.32 3.77
C ARG A 400 -2.34 38.19 3.58
N ASN A 401 -2.64 37.46 4.62
CA ASN A 401 -3.82 36.60 4.65
C ASN A 401 -5.01 37.44 5.16
N THR A 402 -5.66 38.14 4.24
CA THR A 402 -6.75 39.09 4.52
C THR A 402 -7.95 38.44 5.23
N THR A 403 -8.21 37.14 5.00
CA THR A 403 -9.32 36.41 5.62
C THR A 403 -9.09 36.19 7.13
N GLN A 404 -7.90 35.75 7.52
CA GLN A 404 -7.56 35.55 8.95
C GLN A 404 -7.54 36.88 9.71
N GLU A 405 -7.01 37.93 9.10
CA GLU A 405 -7.02 39.28 9.65
C GLU A 405 -8.45 39.77 9.94
N LEU A 406 -9.32 39.65 8.97
CA LEU A 406 -10.73 40.08 9.09
C LEU A 406 -11.49 39.29 10.17
N GLU A 407 -11.21 38.00 10.29
CA GLU A 407 -11.82 37.16 11.34
C GLU A 407 -11.37 37.59 12.74
N LEU A 408 -10.08 37.89 12.91
CA LEU A 408 -9.54 38.39 14.19
C LEU A 408 -10.12 39.76 14.55
N ILE A 409 -10.17 40.70 13.61
CA ILE A 409 -10.76 42.03 13.83
C ILE A 409 -12.23 41.90 14.25
N ARG A 410 -13.04 41.18 13.50
CA ARG A 410 -14.46 40.94 13.83
C ARG A 410 -14.65 40.34 15.21
N ARG A 411 -13.77 39.45 15.62
CA ARG A 411 -13.80 38.86 16.97
C ARG A 411 -13.49 39.89 18.04
N ILE A 412 -12.43 40.68 17.86
CA ILE A 412 -12.04 41.74 18.78
C ILE A 412 -13.18 42.75 18.95
N GLU A 413 -13.75 43.28 17.86
CA GLU A 413 -14.87 44.21 17.92
C GLU A 413 -16.09 43.66 18.63
N ARG A 414 -16.41 42.39 18.40
CA ARG A 414 -17.52 41.71 19.10
C ARG A 414 -17.27 41.57 20.60
N LEU A 415 -16.04 41.22 20.99
CA LEU A 415 -15.64 41.08 22.38
C LEU A 415 -15.59 42.42 23.09
N GLN A 416 -15.12 43.49 22.44
CA GLN A 416 -15.17 44.87 22.96
C GLN A 416 -16.60 45.30 23.28
N ARG A 417 -17.56 45.01 22.36
CA ARG A 417 -18.99 45.31 22.63
C ARG A 417 -19.51 44.57 23.85
N LYS A 418 -19.12 43.31 24.03
CA LYS A 418 -19.52 42.50 25.22
C LYS A 418 -18.89 43.00 26.53
N LEU A 419 -17.77 43.70 26.52
CA LEU A 419 -17.11 44.24 27.69
C LEU A 419 -17.64 45.61 28.08
N ASN A 420 -18.31 46.33 27.18
CA ASN A 420 -18.88 47.63 27.40
C ASN A 420 -20.36 47.58 27.83
N HIS A 421 -20.92 46.35 27.87
CA HIS A 421 -22.27 46.06 28.37
C HIS A 421 -22.20 45.16 29.60
#